data_93225c9c320a4c7d79a211d7bfae355c
#
_entry.id   93225c9c320a4c7d79a211d7bfae355c
#
_cell.length_a   1.000
_cell.length_b   1.000
_cell.length_c   1.000
_cell.angle_alpha   90.00
_cell.angle_beta   90.00
_cell.angle_gamma   90.00
#
_symmetry.space_group_name_H-M   'P 1'
#
loop_
_entity.id
_entity.type
_entity.pdbx_description
1 polymer ?
#
loop_
_entity_poly.entity_id
_entity_poly.type
_entity_poly.pdbx_seq_one_letter_code
_entity_poly.pdbx_strand_id
1 'polypeptide(L)'
;MKIAFKLIQLMAVALLSTSSFAQTYVVPSRGDTLVGRIDYVTTDSGETLLSIAQRFNIGVNAIEGANPGLDPVNPLPPDMHIVVPRQHILPSLPHDGIVINLPEMRMYYYPSSSHGVVMTYPIGIGKVGKTIPLTRTAVLRKVEHPVWIPPEDIRAFDKETMGIDLPKVMPAGPDNPLGPYAIYLRLPTYLIHSTIFPDSIGRRASFGCIRMNESDIKDFFPLIQAKTNVIIVDMPNKIGWQGNTLYLESHDPLEERSQESYAGFSGVADTIANTANTSVFVDWQLVHDLTESRDGLPHEIGFRIQ
;
A
#
# COMPACT_ATOMS: atom_id res chain seq x y z
N MET A 1 61.48 25.12 19.68
CA MET A 1 60.13 25.68 19.71
C MET A 1 59.31 24.89 18.68
N LYS A 2 58.61 23.82 19.10
CA LYS A 2 57.86 22.94 18.23
C LYS A 2 56.36 23.28 18.36
N ILE A 3 55.77 23.84 17.31
CA ILE A 3 54.34 24.15 17.26
C ILE A 3 53.62 22.90 16.73
N ALA A 4 52.81 22.30 17.59
CA ALA A 4 51.97 21.16 17.24
C ALA A 4 50.65 21.69 16.63
N PHE A 5 50.42 21.43 15.36
CA PHE A 5 49.12 21.62 14.70
C PHE A 5 48.17 20.49 15.09
N LYS A 6 47.13 20.78 15.87
CA LYS A 6 46.01 19.91 16.09
C LYS A 6 45.06 20.06 14.90
N LEU A 7 45.00 19.02 14.05
CA LEU A 7 43.91 18.86 13.06
C LEU A 7 42.66 18.48 13.81
N ILE A 8 41.67 19.36 13.85
CA ILE A 8 40.29 19.03 14.24
C ILE A 8 39.61 18.50 13.00
N GLN A 9 39.41 17.18 12.92
CA GLN A 9 38.52 16.57 11.95
C GLN A 9 37.05 16.87 12.33
N LEU A 10 36.43 17.79 11.60
CA LEU A 10 35.00 18.03 11.68
C LEU A 10 34.32 16.87 10.90
N MET A 11 33.77 15.93 11.65
CA MET A 11 32.92 14.86 11.11
C MET A 11 31.57 15.51 10.81
N ALA A 12 31.32 15.89 9.54
CA ALA A 12 30.02 16.33 9.08
C ALA A 12 29.09 15.10 9.06
N VAL A 13 28.25 14.99 10.10
CA VAL A 13 27.10 14.06 10.07
C VAL A 13 26.13 14.65 9.06
N ALA A 14 26.13 14.12 7.85
CA ALA A 14 25.09 14.39 6.87
C ALA A 14 23.79 13.78 7.41
N LEU A 15 22.94 14.62 7.98
CA LEU A 15 21.54 14.32 8.19
C LEU A 15 20.91 14.13 6.81
N LEU A 16 20.89 12.89 6.33
CA LEU A 16 20.05 12.48 5.20
C LEU A 16 18.61 12.62 5.67
N SER A 17 18.01 13.78 5.40
CA SER A 17 16.57 13.93 5.43
C SER A 17 16.01 12.96 4.37
N THR A 18 15.53 11.80 4.81
CA THR A 18 14.80 10.87 3.96
C THR A 18 13.46 11.52 3.64
N SER A 19 13.44 12.31 2.57
CA SER A 19 12.17 12.69 1.95
C SER A 19 11.44 11.40 1.62
N SER A 20 10.25 11.22 2.17
CA SER A 20 9.38 10.08 1.88
C SER A 20 8.87 10.25 0.45
N PHE A 21 9.65 9.81 -0.52
CA PHE A 21 9.22 9.73 -1.91
C PHE A 21 8.42 8.46 -2.13
N ALA A 22 7.43 8.53 -3.02
CA ALA A 22 6.79 7.35 -3.59
C ALA A 22 7.82 6.26 -3.88
N GLN A 23 7.52 5.02 -3.48
CA GLN A 23 8.42 3.91 -3.80
C GLN A 23 8.37 3.68 -5.30
N THR A 24 9.44 4.07 -5.99
CA THR A 24 9.55 3.99 -7.45
C THR A 24 10.49 2.86 -7.82
N TYR A 25 10.02 1.97 -8.69
CA TYR A 25 10.77 0.80 -9.12
C TYR A 25 10.82 0.70 -10.65
N VAL A 26 11.89 0.10 -11.16
CA VAL A 26 11.92 -0.36 -12.56
C VAL A 26 11.10 -1.65 -12.64
N VAL A 27 10.16 -1.71 -13.56
CA VAL A 27 9.40 -2.94 -13.84
C VAL A 27 10.38 -3.97 -14.38
N PRO A 28 10.49 -5.15 -13.74
CA PRO A 28 11.43 -6.17 -14.17
C PRO A 28 11.15 -6.63 -15.61
N SER A 29 12.19 -7.05 -16.31
CA SER A 29 12.08 -7.62 -17.65
C SER A 29 11.92 -9.15 -17.61
N ARG A 30 11.61 -9.75 -18.75
CA ARG A 30 11.61 -11.22 -18.95
C ARG A 30 10.59 -12.00 -18.13
N GLY A 31 9.50 -11.37 -17.69
CA GLY A 31 8.44 -12.04 -16.93
C GLY A 31 8.68 -12.11 -15.42
N ASP A 32 9.73 -11.49 -14.93
CA ASP A 32 9.91 -11.27 -13.50
C ASP A 32 8.89 -10.24 -12.99
N THR A 33 8.45 -10.39 -11.74
CA THR A 33 7.39 -9.55 -11.18
C THR A 33 7.70 -9.00 -9.79
N LEU A 34 8.84 -9.36 -9.19
CA LEU A 34 9.25 -8.84 -7.90
C LEU A 34 9.91 -7.47 -8.04
N VAL A 35 9.50 -6.53 -7.18
CA VAL A 35 10.10 -5.20 -7.07
C VAL A 35 10.41 -4.88 -5.61
N GLY A 36 11.43 -4.05 -5.40
CA GLY A 36 11.84 -3.65 -4.06
C GLY A 36 12.64 -4.72 -3.32
N ARG A 37 12.68 -4.58 -2.02
CA ARG A 37 13.38 -5.50 -1.10
C ARG A 37 12.75 -5.44 0.29
N ILE A 38 12.97 -6.46 1.09
CA ILE A 38 12.67 -6.43 2.52
C ILE A 38 13.81 -5.70 3.22
N ASP A 39 13.50 -4.66 4.00
CA ASP A 39 14.44 -3.94 4.83
C ASP A 39 14.25 -4.32 6.31
N TYR A 40 15.26 -4.08 7.12
CA TYR A 40 15.25 -4.30 8.57
C TYR A 40 15.74 -3.04 9.26
N VAL A 41 15.06 -2.65 10.35
CA VAL A 41 15.46 -1.50 11.16
C VAL A 41 15.47 -1.88 12.63
N THR A 42 16.25 -1.15 13.39
CA THR A 42 16.26 -1.24 14.85
C THR A 42 15.44 -0.11 15.42
N THR A 43 14.66 -0.40 16.46
CA THR A 43 13.82 0.61 17.12
C THR A 43 14.65 1.54 17.99
N ASP A 44 14.26 2.82 17.96
CA ASP A 44 14.69 3.80 18.96
C ASP A 44 13.75 3.75 20.19
N SER A 45 14.19 4.37 21.29
CA SER A 45 13.39 4.46 22.50
C SER A 45 12.07 5.21 22.25
N GLY A 46 10.94 4.57 22.56
CA GLY A 46 9.60 5.17 22.42
C GLY A 46 9.00 5.08 21.01
N GLU A 47 9.69 4.49 20.04
CA GLU A 47 9.07 4.20 18.73
C GLU A 47 7.96 3.17 18.84
N THR A 48 6.99 3.29 17.95
CA THR A 48 5.86 2.33 17.76
C THR A 48 5.92 1.78 16.34
N LEU A 49 5.27 0.65 16.07
CA LEU A 49 5.13 0.17 14.68
C LEU A 49 4.48 1.24 13.80
N LEU A 50 3.50 1.98 14.31
CA LEU A 50 2.84 3.05 13.57
C LEU A 50 3.82 4.17 13.20
N SER A 51 4.69 4.61 14.12
CA SER A 51 5.70 5.64 13.81
C SER A 51 6.73 5.15 12.79
N ILE A 52 7.10 3.87 12.84
CA ILE A 52 7.99 3.24 11.85
C ILE A 52 7.28 3.15 10.49
N ALA A 53 6.00 2.74 10.45
CA ALA A 53 5.21 2.71 9.23
C ALA A 53 5.17 4.08 8.55
N GLN A 54 4.92 5.14 9.30
CA GLN A 54 4.93 6.52 8.80
C GLN A 54 6.31 6.94 8.30
N ARG A 55 7.38 6.65 9.06
CA ARG A 55 8.77 6.96 8.70
C ARG A 55 9.20 6.33 7.36
N PHE A 56 8.75 5.12 7.09
CA PHE A 56 9.10 4.38 5.87
C PHE A 56 8.01 4.44 4.78
N ASN A 57 6.94 5.19 5.00
CA ASN A 57 5.79 5.29 4.10
C ASN A 57 5.21 3.91 3.74
N ILE A 58 4.80 3.18 4.77
CA ILE A 58 4.22 1.83 4.69
C ILE A 58 2.84 1.86 5.34
N GLY A 59 1.91 1.08 4.80
CA GLY A 59 0.61 0.90 5.43
C GLY A 59 0.71 0.18 6.78
N VAL A 60 -0.14 0.55 7.74
CA VAL A 60 -0.15 -0.07 9.07
C VAL A 60 -0.39 -1.58 8.95
N ASN A 61 -1.32 -2.02 8.09
CA ASN A 61 -1.56 -3.44 7.80
C ASN A 61 -0.30 -4.20 7.38
N ALA A 62 0.51 -3.59 6.52
CA ALA A 62 1.70 -4.24 5.97
C ALA A 62 2.79 -4.41 7.05
N ILE A 63 3.01 -3.40 7.90
CA ILE A 63 4.03 -3.53 8.94
C ILE A 63 3.56 -4.44 10.09
N GLU A 64 2.26 -4.46 10.40
CA GLU A 64 1.66 -5.40 11.36
C GLU A 64 1.79 -6.85 10.87
N GLY A 65 1.44 -7.12 9.61
CA GLY A 65 1.57 -8.45 9.00
C GLY A 65 3.01 -8.97 9.03
N ALA A 66 3.97 -8.11 8.66
CA ALA A 66 5.39 -8.47 8.65
C ALA A 66 6.02 -8.62 10.05
N ASN A 67 5.35 -8.18 11.12
CA ASN A 67 5.82 -8.22 12.51
C ASN A 67 4.72 -8.74 13.45
N PRO A 68 4.29 -9.99 13.29
CA PRO A 68 3.14 -10.52 13.99
C PRO A 68 3.34 -10.49 15.52
N GLY A 69 2.24 -10.19 16.24
CA GLY A 69 2.22 -10.15 17.71
C GLY A 69 2.69 -8.84 18.33
N LEU A 70 3.12 -7.85 17.53
CA LEU A 70 3.45 -6.52 18.02
C LEU A 70 2.24 -5.58 17.90
N ASP A 71 1.97 -4.83 18.98
CA ASP A 71 0.93 -3.81 18.97
C ASP A 71 1.41 -2.55 18.24
N PRO A 72 0.63 -2.00 17.28
CA PRO A 72 1.08 -0.89 16.45
C PRO A 72 1.20 0.44 17.18
N VAL A 73 0.52 0.63 18.33
CA VAL A 73 0.46 1.90 19.04
C VAL A 73 1.25 1.92 20.33
N ASN A 74 1.58 0.76 20.89
CA ASN A 74 2.39 0.68 22.09
C ASN A 74 3.87 0.92 21.78
N PRO A 75 4.60 1.65 22.65
CA PRO A 75 6.04 1.81 22.52
C PRO A 75 6.77 0.47 22.53
N LEU A 76 7.66 0.29 21.57
CA LEU A 76 8.49 -0.90 21.46
C LEU A 76 9.75 -0.78 22.34
N PRO A 77 10.30 -1.89 22.82
CA PRO A 77 11.63 -1.90 23.44
C PRO A 77 12.69 -1.32 22.46
N PRO A 78 13.69 -0.59 22.96
CA PRO A 78 14.80 -0.15 22.12
C PRO A 78 15.58 -1.36 21.58
N ASP A 79 16.30 -1.16 20.48
CA ASP A 79 17.13 -2.17 19.83
C ASP A 79 16.37 -3.42 19.33
N MET A 80 15.05 -3.36 19.23
CA MET A 80 14.24 -4.43 18.62
C MET A 80 14.38 -4.39 17.09
N HIS A 81 14.54 -5.56 16.47
CA HIS A 81 14.56 -5.67 15.02
C HIS A 81 13.13 -5.72 14.46
N ILE A 82 12.84 -4.82 13.54
CA ILE A 82 11.55 -4.71 12.84
C ILE A 82 11.75 -4.96 11.35
N VAL A 83 10.89 -5.81 10.79
CA VAL A 83 10.81 -6.07 9.34
C VAL A 83 10.06 -4.92 8.68
N VAL A 84 10.66 -4.32 7.65
CA VAL A 84 10.06 -3.24 6.87
C VAL A 84 9.70 -3.77 5.47
N PRO A 85 8.41 -4.07 5.18
CA PRO A 85 7.97 -4.75 3.97
C PRO A 85 7.94 -3.80 2.77
N ARG A 86 9.06 -3.73 2.04
CA ARG A 86 9.20 -2.89 0.83
C ARG A 86 9.46 -3.71 -0.43
N GLN A 87 9.23 -5.02 -0.39
CA GLN A 87 9.26 -5.91 -1.53
C GLN A 87 7.84 -6.34 -1.89
N HIS A 88 7.50 -6.32 -3.17
CA HIS A 88 6.15 -6.62 -3.65
C HIS A 88 6.20 -7.45 -4.93
N ILE A 89 5.24 -8.35 -5.09
CA ILE A 89 4.91 -8.96 -6.36
C ILE A 89 3.95 -8.01 -7.09
N LEU A 90 4.30 -7.59 -8.31
CA LEU A 90 3.42 -6.74 -9.13
C LEU A 90 2.14 -7.49 -9.49
N PRO A 91 0.96 -6.85 -9.42
CA PRO A 91 -0.28 -7.44 -9.88
C PRO A 91 -0.20 -7.94 -11.33
N SER A 92 -0.70 -9.15 -11.60
CA SER A 92 -0.75 -9.74 -12.95
C SER A 92 -1.85 -9.08 -13.80
N LEU A 93 -1.68 -7.79 -14.10
CA LEU A 93 -2.61 -6.91 -14.80
C LEU A 93 -1.85 -6.04 -15.80
N PRO A 94 -2.55 -5.40 -16.76
CA PRO A 94 -1.90 -4.45 -17.65
C PRO A 94 -1.18 -3.34 -16.89
N HIS A 95 0.07 -3.09 -17.25
CA HIS A 95 0.91 -2.03 -16.68
C HIS A 95 0.58 -0.67 -17.32
N ASP A 96 -0.66 -0.18 -17.10
CA ASP A 96 -1.17 1.08 -17.65
C ASP A 96 -2.10 1.77 -16.66
N GLY A 97 -1.76 3.00 -16.29
CA GLY A 97 -2.54 3.79 -15.35
C GLY A 97 -2.42 3.30 -13.91
N ILE A 98 -3.54 3.23 -13.21
CA ILE A 98 -3.63 2.96 -11.77
C ILE A 98 -4.22 1.56 -11.54
N VAL A 99 -3.58 0.75 -10.71
CA VAL A 99 -4.12 -0.49 -10.15
C VAL A 99 -4.25 -0.34 -8.65
N ILE A 100 -5.44 -0.58 -8.10
CA ILE A 100 -5.72 -0.54 -6.66
C ILE A 100 -6.01 -1.96 -6.21
N ASN A 101 -5.12 -2.55 -5.40
CA ASN A 101 -5.34 -3.86 -4.79
C ASN A 101 -5.86 -3.66 -3.36
N LEU A 102 -7.13 -3.97 -3.15
CA LEU A 102 -7.80 -3.66 -1.88
C LEU A 102 -7.30 -4.49 -0.69
N PRO A 103 -7.09 -5.82 -0.77
CA PRO A 103 -6.58 -6.61 0.34
C PRO A 103 -5.20 -6.16 0.81
N GLU A 104 -4.33 -5.84 -0.14
CA GLU A 104 -2.99 -5.34 0.12
C GLU A 104 -2.97 -3.92 0.69
N MET A 105 -4.08 -3.16 0.50
CA MET A 105 -4.19 -1.73 0.77
C MET A 105 -3.05 -0.95 0.10
N ARG A 106 -2.82 -1.26 -1.17
CA ARG A 106 -1.76 -0.65 -2.00
C ARG A 106 -2.27 -0.26 -3.37
N MET A 107 -1.77 0.88 -3.83
CA MET A 107 -1.97 1.40 -5.17
C MET A 107 -0.67 1.33 -5.96
N TYR A 108 -0.76 0.90 -7.21
CA TYR A 108 0.32 0.87 -8.20
C TYR A 108 -0.01 1.84 -9.32
N TYR A 109 0.94 2.65 -9.70
CA TYR A 109 0.81 3.55 -10.83
C TYR A 109 1.88 3.27 -11.89
N TYR A 110 1.44 3.02 -13.10
CA TYR A 110 2.26 2.79 -14.28
C TYR A 110 2.15 4.00 -15.21
N PRO A 111 3.13 4.93 -15.19
CA PRO A 111 3.07 6.14 -15.99
C PRO A 111 3.19 5.82 -17.48
N SER A 112 2.27 6.33 -18.30
CA SER A 112 2.35 6.19 -19.76
C SER A 112 3.55 6.93 -20.38
N SER A 113 4.05 7.96 -19.70
CA SER A 113 5.22 8.75 -20.10
C SER A 113 6.57 8.10 -19.79
N SER A 114 6.58 7.06 -18.93
CA SER A 114 7.82 6.40 -18.47
C SER A 114 7.60 4.88 -18.47
N HIS A 115 7.63 4.29 -19.67
CA HIS A 115 7.51 2.84 -19.81
C HIS A 115 8.58 2.11 -18.99
N GLY A 116 8.18 1.05 -18.29
CA GLY A 116 9.07 0.25 -17.46
C GLY A 116 9.31 0.80 -16.06
N VAL A 117 8.47 1.74 -15.59
CA VAL A 117 8.50 2.25 -14.22
C VAL A 117 7.15 1.96 -13.54
N VAL A 118 7.19 1.61 -12.26
CA VAL A 118 6.02 1.53 -11.39
C VAL A 118 6.28 2.33 -10.11
N MET A 119 5.30 3.11 -9.70
CA MET A 119 5.26 3.80 -8.42
C MET A 119 4.24 3.11 -7.53
N THR A 120 4.56 2.90 -6.25
CA THR A 120 3.61 2.27 -5.31
C THR A 120 3.37 3.15 -4.11
N TYR A 121 2.13 3.09 -3.59
CA TYR A 121 1.65 3.90 -2.49
C TYR A 121 0.81 3.06 -1.53
N PRO A 122 1.05 3.13 -0.22
CA PRO A 122 0.12 2.61 0.75
C PRO A 122 -1.15 3.45 0.74
N ILE A 123 -2.30 2.82 0.92
CA ILE A 123 -3.61 3.49 0.90
C ILE A 123 -4.48 3.05 2.07
N GLY A 124 -5.42 3.91 2.46
CA GLY A 124 -6.55 3.52 3.29
C GLY A 124 -7.78 3.25 2.42
N ILE A 125 -8.61 2.29 2.81
CA ILE A 125 -9.78 1.85 2.06
C ILE A 125 -11.08 1.94 2.86
N GLY A 126 -12.20 1.61 2.22
CA GLY A 126 -13.52 1.56 2.83
C GLY A 126 -13.62 0.55 3.96
N LYS A 127 -14.30 0.92 5.06
CA LYS A 127 -14.67 0.00 6.14
C LYS A 127 -15.56 -1.14 5.62
N VAL A 128 -15.70 -2.20 6.38
CA VAL A 128 -16.57 -3.34 6.05
C VAL A 128 -17.98 -2.86 5.68
N GLY A 129 -18.50 -3.36 4.57
CA GLY A 129 -19.79 -2.95 4.02
C GLY A 129 -19.81 -1.59 3.30
N LYS A 130 -18.67 -0.90 3.21
CA LYS A 130 -18.48 0.38 2.49
C LYS A 130 -17.30 0.31 1.51
N THR A 131 -17.00 -0.85 0.96
CA THR A 131 -15.90 -1.06 0.03
C THR A 131 -16.22 -0.48 -1.35
N ILE A 132 -15.23 0.15 -1.98
CA ILE A 132 -15.33 0.58 -3.38
C ILE A 132 -15.56 -0.64 -4.29
N PRO A 133 -16.45 -0.59 -5.30
CA PRO A 133 -16.69 -1.70 -6.19
C PRO A 133 -15.46 -2.14 -6.98
N LEU A 134 -15.27 -3.47 -7.13
CA LEU A 134 -14.28 -4.02 -8.04
C LEU A 134 -14.70 -3.71 -9.48
N THR A 135 -13.88 -2.95 -10.19
CA THR A 135 -14.24 -2.50 -11.54
C THR A 135 -13.06 -1.92 -12.31
N ARG A 136 -13.28 -1.70 -13.60
CA ARG A 136 -12.44 -0.85 -14.43
C ARG A 136 -13.12 0.49 -14.62
N THR A 137 -12.43 1.56 -14.35
CA THR A 137 -12.91 2.94 -14.47
C THR A 137 -11.79 3.85 -14.95
N ALA A 138 -11.95 5.16 -14.82
CA ALA A 138 -10.92 6.12 -15.17
C ALA A 138 -11.01 7.37 -14.29
N VAL A 139 -9.95 8.13 -14.24
CA VAL A 139 -9.95 9.46 -13.64
C VAL A 139 -10.90 10.37 -14.43
N LEU A 140 -11.84 11.01 -13.73
CA LEU A 140 -12.77 11.99 -14.28
C LEU A 140 -12.13 13.40 -14.28
N ARG A 141 -11.70 13.85 -13.13
CA ARG A 141 -11.08 15.15 -12.89
C ARG A 141 -10.29 15.15 -11.60
N LYS A 142 -9.47 16.15 -11.40
CA LYS A 142 -8.73 16.35 -10.15
C LYS A 142 -8.93 17.79 -9.66
N VAL A 143 -8.92 17.98 -8.35
CA VAL A 143 -9.22 19.26 -7.68
C VAL A 143 -8.23 19.45 -6.54
N GLU A 144 -7.59 20.61 -6.54
CA GLU A 144 -6.84 21.10 -5.38
C GLU A 144 -7.78 21.88 -4.46
N HIS A 145 -7.56 21.77 -3.18
CA HIS A 145 -8.38 22.39 -2.14
C HIS A 145 -9.89 22.13 -2.33
N PRO A 146 -10.30 20.84 -2.32
CA PRO A 146 -11.70 20.49 -2.60
C PRO A 146 -12.64 20.99 -1.50
N VAL A 147 -13.81 21.41 -1.91
CA VAL A 147 -14.96 21.52 -1.00
C VAL A 147 -15.55 20.13 -0.83
N TRP A 148 -15.83 19.73 0.39
CA TRP A 148 -16.51 18.47 0.68
C TRP A 148 -17.98 18.68 0.98
N ILE A 149 -18.83 17.92 0.32
CA ILE A 149 -20.26 17.81 0.60
C ILE A 149 -20.47 16.42 1.21
N PRO A 150 -20.49 16.30 2.56
CA PRO A 150 -20.67 15.00 3.20
C PRO A 150 -21.97 14.35 2.74
N PRO A 151 -21.94 13.10 2.22
CA PRO A 151 -23.13 12.31 1.97
C PRO A 151 -24.01 12.20 3.22
N GLU A 152 -25.31 12.04 3.01
CA GLU A 152 -26.26 12.02 4.13
C GLU A 152 -26.04 10.83 5.07
N ASP A 153 -25.67 9.68 4.53
CA ASP A 153 -25.34 8.49 5.32
C ASP A 153 -24.09 8.70 6.21
N ILE A 154 -23.11 9.47 5.76
CA ILE A 154 -21.94 9.84 6.58
C ILE A 154 -22.37 10.81 7.69
N ARG A 155 -23.16 11.84 7.36
CA ARG A 155 -23.66 12.80 8.37
C ARG A 155 -24.50 12.11 9.43
N ALA A 156 -25.38 11.20 9.02
CA ALA A 156 -26.22 10.42 9.94
C ALA A 156 -25.34 9.51 10.83
N PHE A 157 -24.38 8.80 10.26
CA PHE A 157 -23.46 7.92 10.99
C PHE A 157 -22.64 8.69 12.03
N ASP A 158 -22.02 9.83 11.66
CA ASP A 158 -21.18 10.59 12.58
C ASP A 158 -22.01 11.20 13.72
N LYS A 159 -23.22 11.64 13.41
CA LYS A 159 -24.15 12.15 14.43
C LYS A 159 -24.59 11.05 15.41
N GLU A 160 -24.91 9.87 14.89
CA GLU A 160 -25.42 8.75 15.71
C GLU A 160 -24.31 8.09 16.54
N THR A 161 -23.12 7.92 15.96
CA THR A 161 -22.04 7.13 16.59
C THR A 161 -21.05 7.97 17.39
N MET A 162 -20.79 9.22 16.96
CA MET A 162 -19.79 10.10 17.56
C MET A 162 -20.40 11.40 18.13
N GLY A 163 -21.69 11.65 17.94
CA GLY A 163 -22.35 12.91 18.35
C GLY A 163 -21.90 14.12 17.54
N ILE A 164 -21.26 13.92 16.38
CA ILE A 164 -20.74 15.00 15.53
C ILE A 164 -21.80 15.40 14.49
N ASP A 165 -22.21 16.67 14.51
CA ASP A 165 -23.14 17.23 13.53
C ASP A 165 -22.35 17.88 12.38
N LEU A 166 -22.01 17.09 11.36
CA LEU A 166 -21.25 17.56 10.20
C LEU A 166 -22.04 18.62 9.41
N PRO A 167 -21.39 19.70 8.94
CA PRO A 167 -22.03 20.71 8.10
C PRO A 167 -22.45 20.09 6.75
N LYS A 168 -23.48 20.67 6.11
CA LYS A 168 -23.90 20.25 4.76
C LYS A 168 -22.82 20.48 3.71
N VAL A 169 -21.98 21.49 3.91
CA VAL A 169 -20.86 21.84 3.04
C VAL A 169 -19.67 22.18 3.92
N MET A 170 -18.56 21.50 3.72
CA MET A 170 -17.30 21.75 4.40
C MET A 170 -16.33 22.42 3.41
N PRO A 171 -15.91 23.65 3.66
CA PRO A 171 -14.97 24.35 2.77
C PRO A 171 -13.60 23.67 2.76
N ALA A 172 -12.76 24.02 1.79
CA ALA A 172 -11.36 23.66 1.82
C ALA A 172 -10.70 24.23 3.08
N GLY A 173 -9.81 23.45 3.69
CA GLY A 173 -9.12 23.86 4.92
C GLY A 173 -8.57 22.67 5.71
N PRO A 174 -7.91 22.95 6.84
CA PRO A 174 -7.25 21.92 7.64
C PRO A 174 -8.21 20.89 8.26
N ASP A 175 -9.47 21.28 8.45
CA ASP A 175 -10.49 20.40 9.04
C ASP A 175 -11.21 19.53 7.99
N ASN A 176 -10.96 19.78 6.69
CA ASN A 176 -11.60 19.01 5.63
C ASN A 176 -10.98 17.62 5.49
N PRO A 177 -11.73 16.52 5.74
CA PRO A 177 -11.17 15.16 5.72
C PRO A 177 -10.67 14.69 4.35
N LEU A 178 -11.03 15.40 3.26
CA LEU A 178 -10.45 15.13 1.94
C LEU A 178 -9.01 15.66 1.82
N GLY A 179 -8.59 16.55 2.74
CA GLY A 179 -7.30 17.22 2.65
C GLY A 179 -7.15 18.09 1.40
N PRO A 180 -5.92 18.48 1.01
CA PRO A 180 -5.69 19.45 -0.07
C PRO A 180 -5.88 18.89 -1.50
N TYR A 181 -5.97 17.57 -1.71
CA TYR A 181 -6.02 16.98 -3.05
C TYR A 181 -7.10 15.92 -3.17
N ALA A 182 -7.90 15.98 -4.25
CA ALA A 182 -8.91 14.97 -4.59
C ALA A 182 -8.91 14.64 -6.08
N ILE A 183 -8.90 13.35 -6.41
CA ILE A 183 -8.96 12.77 -7.75
C ILE A 183 -10.28 12.02 -7.86
N TYR A 184 -11.22 12.58 -8.63
CA TYR A 184 -12.55 12.02 -8.85
C TYR A 184 -12.49 10.94 -9.93
N LEU A 185 -13.13 9.81 -9.67
CA LEU A 185 -13.23 8.71 -10.61
C LEU A 185 -14.50 8.81 -11.46
N ARG A 186 -14.51 8.16 -12.62
CA ARG A 186 -15.75 7.92 -13.39
C ARG A 186 -16.59 6.82 -12.73
N LEU A 187 -16.63 6.84 -11.42
CA LEU A 187 -17.41 6.01 -10.55
C LEU A 187 -18.06 6.96 -9.53
N PRO A 188 -19.38 7.19 -9.63
CA PRO A 188 -20.05 8.19 -8.81
C PRO A 188 -19.77 8.01 -7.32
N THR A 189 -19.53 9.10 -6.61
CA THR A 189 -19.24 9.19 -5.17
C THR A 189 -17.86 8.70 -4.72
N TYR A 190 -17.09 8.01 -5.56
CA TYR A 190 -15.76 7.51 -5.19
C TYR A 190 -14.64 8.39 -5.71
N LEU A 191 -13.65 8.59 -4.86
CA LEU A 191 -12.45 9.37 -5.16
C LEU A 191 -11.22 8.80 -4.46
N ILE A 192 -10.06 9.20 -4.98
CA ILE A 192 -8.76 9.06 -4.32
C ILE A 192 -8.44 10.44 -3.76
N HIS A 193 -8.14 10.55 -2.46
CA HIS A 193 -7.91 11.86 -1.84
C HIS A 193 -6.83 11.80 -0.76
N SER A 194 -6.27 12.93 -0.40
CA SER A 194 -5.43 13.05 0.78
C SER A 194 -6.24 12.79 2.05
N THR A 195 -5.57 12.77 3.18
CA THR A 195 -6.25 12.60 4.47
C THR A 195 -5.59 13.46 5.53
N ILE A 196 -6.39 13.99 6.45
CA ILE A 196 -5.91 14.60 7.70
C ILE A 196 -5.73 13.54 8.81
N PHE A 197 -5.98 12.27 8.51
CA PHE A 197 -5.86 11.14 9.42
C PHE A 197 -4.79 10.16 8.90
N PRO A 198 -3.48 10.44 9.07
CA PRO A 198 -2.40 9.59 8.53
C PRO A 198 -2.45 8.16 9.05
N ASP A 199 -2.93 7.93 10.26
CA ASP A 199 -3.07 6.60 10.86
C ASP A 199 -4.13 5.72 10.18
N SER A 200 -4.90 6.30 9.24
CA SER A 200 -5.87 5.55 8.43
C SER A 200 -5.26 4.88 7.20
N ILE A 201 -3.97 5.11 6.91
CA ILE A 201 -3.27 4.46 5.80
C ILE A 201 -2.88 3.04 6.21
N GLY A 202 -3.30 2.07 5.39
CA GLY A 202 -3.23 0.65 5.76
C GLY A 202 -4.38 0.22 6.69
N ARG A 203 -5.51 0.95 6.68
CA ARG A 203 -6.69 0.59 7.46
C ARG A 203 -7.97 0.70 6.65
N ARG A 204 -8.98 -0.06 7.08
CA ARG A 204 -10.35 0.00 6.57
C ARG A 204 -11.13 1.06 7.38
N ALA A 205 -11.02 2.34 6.98
CA ALA A 205 -11.50 3.46 7.79
C ALA A 205 -12.41 4.45 7.06
N SER A 206 -12.47 4.41 5.72
CA SER A 206 -13.29 5.35 4.94
C SER A 206 -14.73 4.84 4.69
N PHE A 207 -15.55 5.66 4.06
CA PHE A 207 -16.86 5.26 3.53
C PHE A 207 -16.79 4.85 2.04
N GLY A 208 -15.66 4.27 1.62
CA GLY A 208 -15.44 3.71 0.30
C GLY A 208 -14.39 4.45 -0.52
N CYS A 209 -14.09 5.71 -0.22
CA CYS A 209 -13.02 6.45 -0.89
C CYS A 209 -11.64 5.89 -0.54
N ILE A 210 -10.68 6.12 -1.43
CA ILE A 210 -9.28 5.72 -1.25
C ILE A 210 -8.52 6.89 -0.62
N ARG A 211 -7.90 6.65 0.54
CA ARG A 211 -7.06 7.63 1.23
C ARG A 211 -5.60 7.43 0.90
N MET A 212 -4.89 8.54 0.67
CA MET A 212 -3.43 8.57 0.51
C MET A 212 -2.81 9.50 1.54
N ASN A 213 -1.56 9.25 1.92
CA ASN A 213 -0.77 10.23 2.65
C ASN A 213 -0.71 11.55 1.87
N GLU A 214 -0.72 12.68 2.58
CA GLU A 214 -0.67 13.99 1.93
C GLU A 214 0.59 14.18 1.09
N SER A 215 1.74 13.73 1.59
CA SER A 215 3.01 13.75 0.84
C SER A 215 2.92 12.95 -0.45
N ASP A 216 2.33 11.75 -0.39
CA ASP A 216 2.23 10.86 -1.55
C ASP A 216 1.31 11.44 -2.63
N ILE A 217 0.12 11.88 -2.25
CA ILE A 217 -0.82 12.43 -3.23
C ILE A 217 -0.34 13.78 -3.78
N LYS A 218 0.40 14.56 -3.03
CA LYS A 218 1.02 15.80 -3.50
C LYS A 218 1.97 15.54 -4.67
N ASP A 219 2.78 14.49 -4.57
CA ASP A 219 3.72 14.10 -5.64
C ASP A 219 3.01 13.35 -6.77
N PHE A 220 1.98 12.59 -6.46
CA PHE A 220 1.18 11.83 -7.41
C PHE A 220 0.23 12.69 -8.26
N PHE A 221 -0.39 13.69 -7.66
CA PHE A 221 -1.41 14.52 -8.29
C PHE A 221 -0.99 15.18 -9.61
N PRO A 222 0.22 15.78 -9.76
CA PRO A 222 0.66 16.34 -11.02
C PRO A 222 0.86 15.31 -12.14
N LEU A 223 1.15 14.05 -11.79
CA LEU A 223 1.41 12.98 -12.76
C LEU A 223 0.13 12.46 -13.42
N ILE A 224 -1.02 12.65 -12.77
CA ILE A 224 -2.29 12.09 -13.20
C ILE A 224 -3.04 13.05 -14.13
N GLN A 225 -3.65 12.47 -15.15
CA GLN A 225 -4.50 13.19 -16.11
C GLN A 225 -5.93 12.64 -16.11
N ALA A 226 -6.88 13.45 -16.57
CA ALA A 226 -8.22 12.95 -16.88
C ALA A 226 -8.12 11.79 -17.91
N LYS A 227 -8.97 10.78 -17.77
CA LYS A 227 -8.98 9.54 -18.53
C LYS A 227 -7.87 8.54 -18.21
N THR A 228 -6.95 8.80 -17.26
CA THR A 228 -6.04 7.77 -16.75
C THR A 228 -6.85 6.56 -16.32
N ASN A 229 -6.51 5.37 -16.81
CA ASN A 229 -7.18 4.12 -16.47
C ASN A 229 -7.03 3.81 -14.98
N VAL A 230 -8.09 3.24 -14.39
CA VAL A 230 -8.09 2.79 -12.98
C VAL A 230 -8.71 1.39 -12.93
N ILE A 231 -7.98 0.45 -12.37
CA ILE A 231 -8.44 -0.93 -12.16
C ILE A 231 -8.46 -1.18 -10.65
N ILE A 232 -9.62 -1.56 -10.12
CA ILE A 232 -9.81 -1.88 -8.70
C ILE A 232 -10.04 -3.37 -8.60
N VAL A 233 -9.18 -4.04 -7.84
CA VAL A 233 -9.13 -5.50 -7.73
C VAL A 233 -9.08 -5.98 -6.29
N ASP A 234 -9.40 -7.26 -6.14
CA ASP A 234 -9.32 -8.02 -4.90
C ASP A 234 -8.40 -9.22 -5.15
N MET A 235 -7.12 -9.01 -4.88
CA MET A 235 -6.06 -10.02 -5.07
C MET A 235 -5.32 -10.22 -3.75
N PRO A 236 -5.88 -10.99 -2.80
CA PRO A 236 -5.23 -11.25 -1.52
C PRO A 236 -3.94 -12.07 -1.70
N ASN A 237 -3.89 -12.93 -2.71
CA ASN A 237 -2.72 -13.72 -3.04
C ASN A 237 -2.13 -13.28 -4.38
N LYS A 238 -0.84 -12.99 -4.41
CA LYS A 238 -0.10 -12.67 -5.64
C LYS A 238 1.02 -13.68 -5.83
N ILE A 239 1.14 -14.19 -7.05
CA ILE A 239 2.17 -15.16 -7.45
C ILE A 239 3.05 -14.50 -8.49
N GLY A 240 4.36 -14.66 -8.35
CA GLY A 240 5.32 -14.01 -9.22
C GLY A 240 6.62 -14.78 -9.39
N TRP A 241 7.41 -14.35 -10.37
CA TRP A 241 8.68 -14.94 -10.69
C TRP A 241 9.83 -13.96 -10.46
N GLN A 242 10.97 -14.48 -10.03
CA GLN A 242 12.27 -13.83 -10.12
C GLN A 242 13.28 -14.85 -10.67
N GLY A 243 13.65 -14.69 -11.93
CA GLY A 243 14.44 -15.71 -12.63
C GLY A 243 13.70 -17.04 -12.72
N ASN A 244 14.26 -18.05 -12.09
CA ASN A 244 13.66 -19.40 -12.02
C ASN A 244 12.86 -19.67 -10.74
N THR A 245 12.86 -18.74 -9.79
CA THR A 245 12.22 -18.91 -8.48
C THR A 245 10.79 -18.36 -8.51
N LEU A 246 9.87 -19.13 -7.96
CA LEU A 246 8.45 -18.81 -7.80
C LEU A 246 8.21 -18.26 -6.40
N TYR A 247 7.49 -17.16 -6.32
CA TYR A 247 7.16 -16.47 -5.07
C TYR A 247 5.65 -16.38 -4.87
N LEU A 248 5.24 -16.39 -3.61
CA LEU A 248 3.89 -16.07 -3.14
C LEU A 248 3.96 -14.91 -2.15
N GLU A 249 3.08 -13.94 -2.32
CA GLU A 249 2.79 -12.86 -1.39
C GLU A 249 1.32 -12.95 -1.00
N SER A 250 1.02 -13.13 0.29
CA SER A 250 -0.33 -13.39 0.81
C SER A 250 -0.74 -12.33 1.82
N HIS A 251 -1.92 -11.75 1.66
CA HIS A 251 -2.51 -10.72 2.50
C HIS A 251 -3.85 -11.18 3.05
N ASP A 252 -4.31 -10.55 4.12
CA ASP A 252 -5.66 -10.76 4.63
C ASP A 252 -6.70 -10.43 3.54
N PRO A 253 -7.61 -11.36 3.22
CA PRO A 253 -8.69 -11.07 2.29
C PRO A 253 -9.63 -10.02 2.87
N LEU A 254 -10.39 -9.36 2.00
CA LEU A 254 -11.50 -8.54 2.46
C LEU A 254 -12.46 -9.38 3.29
N GLU A 255 -12.84 -8.92 4.47
CA GLU A 255 -13.67 -9.69 5.41
C GLU A 255 -14.96 -10.22 4.77
N GLU A 256 -15.63 -9.38 3.97
CA GLU A 256 -16.82 -9.72 3.22
C GLU A 256 -16.61 -10.74 2.08
N ARG A 257 -15.35 -11.08 1.78
CA ARG A 257 -14.94 -12.01 0.72
C ARG A 257 -13.98 -13.10 1.20
N SER A 258 -13.78 -13.22 2.49
CA SER A 258 -12.84 -14.18 3.09
C SER A 258 -13.21 -15.65 2.81
N GLN A 259 -14.47 -15.92 2.47
CA GLN A 259 -14.97 -17.27 2.14
C GLN A 259 -14.88 -17.61 0.63
N GLU A 260 -14.44 -16.65 -0.21
CA GLU A 260 -14.25 -16.92 -1.63
C GLU A 260 -13.05 -17.84 -1.85
N SER A 261 -13.17 -18.80 -2.79
CA SER A 261 -12.14 -19.84 -3.01
C SER A 261 -10.76 -19.29 -3.38
N TYR A 262 -10.71 -18.16 -4.08
CA TYR A 262 -9.45 -17.52 -4.48
C TYR A 262 -8.69 -16.89 -3.30
N ALA A 263 -9.34 -16.69 -2.16
CA ALA A 263 -8.73 -16.07 -0.98
C ALA A 263 -7.83 -17.03 -0.18
N GLY A 264 -7.94 -18.34 -0.40
CA GLY A 264 -7.21 -19.36 0.32
C GLY A 264 -6.31 -20.22 -0.57
N PHE A 265 -5.82 -21.31 0.01
CA PHE A 265 -4.91 -22.26 -0.63
C PHE A 265 -5.37 -22.79 -2.00
N SER A 266 -6.66 -23.14 -2.14
CA SER A 266 -7.19 -23.66 -3.41
C SER A 266 -7.05 -22.66 -4.55
N GLY A 267 -7.33 -21.39 -4.30
CA GLY A 267 -7.17 -20.34 -5.32
C GLY A 267 -5.72 -20.11 -5.73
N VAL A 268 -4.80 -20.23 -4.77
CA VAL A 268 -3.35 -20.17 -5.05
C VAL A 268 -2.93 -21.37 -5.89
N ALA A 269 -3.37 -22.58 -5.54
CA ALA A 269 -3.07 -23.79 -6.30
C ALA A 269 -3.57 -23.73 -7.73
N ASP A 270 -4.81 -23.26 -7.94
CA ASP A 270 -5.38 -23.06 -9.26
C ASP A 270 -4.60 -22.01 -10.08
N THR A 271 -4.18 -20.91 -9.44
CA THR A 271 -3.39 -19.88 -10.09
C THR A 271 -2.01 -20.40 -10.52
N ILE A 272 -1.34 -21.16 -9.67
CA ILE A 272 -0.05 -21.80 -10.01
C ILE A 272 -0.23 -22.77 -11.18
N ALA A 273 -1.23 -23.64 -11.12
CA ALA A 273 -1.51 -24.60 -12.18
C ALA A 273 -1.79 -23.93 -13.54
N ASN A 274 -2.49 -22.79 -13.55
CA ASN A 274 -2.81 -22.05 -14.76
C ASN A 274 -1.65 -21.19 -15.29
N THR A 275 -0.68 -20.84 -14.43
CA THR A 275 0.44 -19.94 -14.79
C THR A 275 1.69 -20.71 -15.20
N ALA A 276 1.82 -21.94 -14.75
CA ALA A 276 2.99 -22.79 -15.01
C ALA A 276 2.90 -23.46 -16.39
N ASN A 277 3.43 -22.81 -17.43
CA ASN A 277 3.62 -23.41 -18.76
C ASN A 277 4.78 -24.42 -18.83
N THR A 278 5.47 -24.68 -17.71
CA THR A 278 6.64 -25.56 -17.58
C THR A 278 6.51 -26.36 -16.29
N SER A 279 7.25 -27.48 -16.20
CA SER A 279 7.33 -28.24 -14.94
C SER A 279 7.91 -27.37 -13.83
N VAL A 280 7.18 -27.25 -12.73
CA VAL A 280 7.54 -26.44 -11.56
C VAL A 280 7.52 -27.33 -10.32
N PHE A 281 8.57 -27.27 -9.52
CA PHE A 281 8.51 -27.76 -8.15
C PHE A 281 7.83 -26.71 -7.28
N VAL A 282 6.89 -27.11 -6.43
CA VAL A 282 6.20 -26.25 -5.47
C VAL A 282 6.20 -26.91 -4.10
N ASP A 283 6.60 -26.16 -3.08
CA ASP A 283 6.44 -26.55 -1.67
C ASP A 283 4.99 -26.23 -1.23
N TRP A 284 4.11 -27.20 -1.40
CA TRP A 284 2.68 -27.05 -1.10
C TRP A 284 2.39 -26.89 0.39
N GLN A 285 3.25 -27.41 1.28
CA GLN A 285 3.08 -27.18 2.71
C GLN A 285 3.35 -25.71 3.04
N LEU A 286 4.44 -25.16 2.51
CA LEU A 286 4.75 -23.74 2.69
C LEU A 286 3.66 -22.83 2.08
N VAL A 287 3.14 -23.17 0.90
CA VAL A 287 2.01 -22.43 0.30
C VAL A 287 0.81 -22.42 1.24
N HIS A 288 0.47 -23.57 1.83
CA HIS A 288 -0.62 -23.64 2.82
C HIS A 288 -0.34 -22.73 4.02
N ASP A 289 0.83 -22.82 4.61
CA ASP A 289 1.21 -22.07 5.80
C ASP A 289 1.19 -20.54 5.53
N LEU A 290 1.64 -20.11 4.34
CA LEU A 290 1.62 -18.71 3.93
C LEU A 290 0.20 -18.17 3.68
N THR A 291 -0.71 -18.99 3.15
CA THR A 291 -2.11 -18.59 2.97
C THR A 291 -2.89 -18.50 4.28
N GLU A 292 -2.36 -19.07 5.36
CA GLU A 292 -2.89 -18.91 6.72
C GLU A 292 -2.23 -17.75 7.49
N SER A 293 -0.89 -17.60 7.38
CA SER A 293 -0.13 -16.57 8.11
C SER A 293 -0.32 -15.16 7.55
N ARG A 294 -0.43 -15.02 6.21
CA ARG A 294 -0.76 -13.76 5.50
C ARG A 294 0.08 -12.56 5.91
N ASP A 295 1.39 -12.78 6.04
CA ASP A 295 2.32 -11.76 6.53
C ASP A 295 2.61 -10.62 5.53
N GLY A 296 2.10 -10.73 4.30
CA GLY A 296 2.25 -9.71 3.26
C GLY A 296 3.65 -9.65 2.64
N LEU A 297 4.52 -10.63 2.93
CA LEU A 297 5.87 -10.71 2.37
C LEU A 297 5.91 -11.68 1.19
N PRO A 298 6.70 -11.39 0.14
CA PRO A 298 7.00 -12.37 -0.90
C PRO A 298 7.92 -13.47 -0.35
N HIS A 299 7.45 -14.72 -0.37
CA HIS A 299 8.19 -15.90 0.01
C HIS A 299 8.47 -16.81 -1.18
N GLU A 300 9.66 -17.39 -1.23
CA GLU A 300 10.03 -18.40 -2.21
C GLU A 300 9.26 -19.71 -1.93
N ILE A 301 8.43 -20.14 -2.88
CA ILE A 301 7.58 -21.32 -2.77
C ILE A 301 7.93 -22.42 -3.77
N GLY A 302 8.86 -22.19 -4.69
CA GLY A 302 9.21 -23.16 -5.71
C GLY A 302 10.13 -22.64 -6.79
N PHE A 303 10.36 -23.48 -7.79
CA PHE A 303 11.25 -23.16 -8.91
C PHE A 303 10.92 -23.96 -10.18
N ARG A 304 11.35 -23.46 -11.35
CA ARG A 304 11.23 -24.18 -12.62
C ARG A 304 12.19 -25.37 -12.64
N ILE A 305 11.66 -26.54 -13.00
CA ILE A 305 12.47 -27.74 -13.24
C ILE A 305 13.04 -27.62 -14.67
N GLN A 306 14.35 -27.73 -14.79
CA GLN A 306 15.05 -27.70 -16.09
C GLN A 306 14.91 -29.04 -16.82
#